data_d0286afbefadafbeceb04e3eeef495f8
#
_entry.id   d0286afbefadafbeceb04e3eeef495f8
#
_cell.length_a   1.000
_cell.length_b   1.000
_cell.length_c   1.000
_cell.angle_alpha   90.00
_cell.angle_beta   90.00
_cell.angle_gamma   90.00
#
_symmetry.space_group_name_H-M   'P 1'
#
loop_
_entity.id
_entity.type
_entity.pdbx_description
1 polymer ?
#
loop_
_entity_poly.entity_id
_entity_poly.type
_entity_poly.pdbx_seq_one_letter_code
_entity_poly.pdbx_strand_id
1 'polypeptide(L)'
;MKLSLSFLLIFTSLLLSFSLKGAKGIEEALFTWTDSPSTTLNVIWLVKDNDPTLFLWGKTDDQSPSSMEVKRHSFYKGSGLEVCQVQLTGLTPDTGYRVFLGDKEFRARTLPVKRPDRISFVTGGDMMHSPDFHKGGVKAMASRAPNFALLGGDLAYANGQSWERWLDWIEEYADHAVSEDGYSIPFVVAIGNHE
;
A
#
# COMPACT_ATOMS: atom_id res chain seq x y z
N MET A 1 -26.73 44.92 -53.47
CA MET A 1 -27.18 44.17 -52.26
C MET A 1 -26.48 42.81 -52.32
N LYS A 2 -25.36 42.63 -51.57
CA LYS A 2 -24.54 41.41 -51.57
C LYS A 2 -24.86 40.66 -50.30
N LEU A 3 -25.46 39.48 -50.41
CA LEU A 3 -25.57 38.52 -49.33
C LEU A 3 -24.26 37.73 -49.22
N SER A 4 -23.60 37.84 -48.07
CA SER A 4 -22.48 37.02 -47.65
C SER A 4 -23.02 35.79 -46.90
N LEU A 5 -22.77 34.61 -47.47
CA LEU A 5 -23.12 33.34 -46.86
C LEU A 5 -21.88 32.82 -46.11
N SER A 6 -21.86 33.02 -44.80
CA SER A 6 -20.82 32.47 -43.92
C SER A 6 -21.14 30.99 -43.61
N PHE A 7 -20.35 30.09 -44.14
CA PHE A 7 -20.39 28.68 -43.82
C PHE A 7 -19.68 28.46 -42.47
N LEU A 8 -20.47 28.12 -41.46
CA LEU A 8 -19.96 27.71 -40.12
C LEU A 8 -19.66 26.22 -40.18
N LEU A 9 -18.38 25.87 -40.35
CA LEU A 9 -17.90 24.51 -40.22
C LEU A 9 -17.83 24.14 -38.72
N ILE A 10 -18.79 23.36 -38.24
CA ILE A 10 -18.75 22.74 -36.94
C ILE A 10 -17.87 21.50 -37.02
N PHE A 11 -16.61 21.60 -36.60
CA PHE A 11 -15.74 20.48 -36.36
C PHE A 11 -16.15 19.81 -35.05
N THR A 12 -17.00 18.78 -35.11
CA THR A 12 -17.22 17.87 -34.00
C THR A 12 -16.01 16.95 -33.90
N SER A 13 -15.03 17.33 -33.08
CA SER A 13 -13.95 16.42 -32.67
C SER A 13 -14.53 15.38 -31.75
N LEU A 14 -14.83 14.20 -32.31
CA LEU A 14 -15.15 13.00 -31.54
C LEU A 14 -13.85 12.53 -30.87
N LEU A 15 -13.58 13.06 -29.67
CA LEU A 15 -12.55 12.50 -28.79
C LEU A 15 -13.02 11.11 -28.33
N LEU A 16 -12.64 10.07 -29.09
CA LEU A 16 -12.58 8.73 -28.54
C LEU A 16 -11.51 8.72 -27.46
N SER A 17 -11.93 8.93 -26.23
CA SER A 17 -11.13 8.60 -25.06
C SER A 17 -11.04 7.08 -24.99
N PHE A 18 -10.04 6.50 -25.66
CA PHE A 18 -9.56 5.19 -25.30
C PHE A 18 -8.98 5.32 -23.89
N SER A 19 -9.80 4.94 -22.90
CA SER A 19 -9.30 4.66 -21.57
C SER A 19 -8.42 3.41 -21.70
N LEU A 20 -7.14 3.63 -22.00
CA LEU A 20 -6.12 2.64 -21.67
C LEU A 20 -6.24 2.44 -20.16
N LYS A 21 -6.80 1.31 -19.72
CA LYS A 21 -6.60 0.80 -18.37
C LYS A 21 -5.10 0.48 -18.23
N GLY A 22 -4.28 1.51 -18.17
CA GLY A 22 -2.93 1.41 -17.65
C GLY A 22 -3.07 0.97 -16.20
N ALA A 23 -2.24 0.06 -15.75
CA ALA A 23 -2.21 -0.35 -14.36
C ALA A 23 -2.23 0.92 -13.48
N LYS A 24 -3.27 1.06 -12.66
CA LYS A 24 -3.35 2.14 -11.69
C LYS A 24 -2.23 1.84 -10.71
N GLY A 25 -1.29 2.76 -10.52
CA GLY A 25 -0.31 2.62 -9.45
C GLY A 25 -1.07 2.43 -8.14
N ILE A 26 -0.70 1.46 -7.35
CA ILE A 26 -1.27 1.25 -6.03
C ILE A 26 -0.54 2.20 -5.11
N GLU A 27 -1.12 3.37 -4.90
CA GLU A 27 -0.61 4.38 -3.97
C GLU A 27 -1.01 4.04 -2.52
N GLU A 28 -0.91 2.75 -2.16
CA GLU A 28 -1.27 2.24 -0.85
C GLU A 28 -0.01 1.78 -0.12
N ALA A 29 0.15 2.20 1.14
CA ALA A 29 1.30 1.85 1.96
C ALA A 29 1.08 0.55 2.73
N LEU A 30 2.02 -0.37 2.60
CA LEU A 30 2.14 -1.56 3.43
C LEU A 30 3.24 -1.37 4.47
N PHE A 31 3.03 -1.89 5.67
CA PHE A 31 3.98 -1.77 6.78
C PHE A 31 4.44 -3.14 7.27
N THR A 32 5.75 -3.32 7.43
CA THR A 32 6.36 -4.55 7.92
C THR A 32 7.65 -4.28 8.66
N TRP A 33 8.33 -5.31 9.12
CA TRP A 33 9.64 -5.22 9.78
C TRP A 33 10.61 -6.25 9.25
N THR A 34 11.87 -5.86 9.16
CA THR A 34 13.02 -6.74 8.94
C THR A 34 14.02 -6.67 10.10
N ASP A 35 13.71 -5.86 11.10
CA ASP A 35 14.51 -5.63 12.30
C ASP A 35 13.58 -5.31 13.48
N SER A 36 14.11 -4.75 14.56
CA SER A 36 13.39 -4.46 15.80
C SER A 36 12.09 -3.65 15.57
N PRO A 37 10.91 -4.22 15.82
CA PRO A 37 9.63 -3.54 15.58
C PRO A 37 9.38 -2.36 16.51
N SER A 38 10.21 -2.18 17.55
CA SER A 38 10.13 -1.05 18.46
C SER A 38 10.83 0.20 17.94
N THR A 39 11.81 0.02 17.04
CA THR A 39 12.69 1.13 16.59
C THR A 39 12.85 1.20 15.08
N THR A 40 12.17 0.32 14.35
CA THR A 40 12.19 0.33 12.88
C THR A 40 10.78 0.17 12.30
N LEU A 41 10.64 0.56 11.04
CA LEU A 41 9.43 0.34 10.25
C LEU A 41 9.82 0.30 8.77
N ASN A 42 9.44 -0.75 8.07
CA ASN A 42 9.56 -0.80 6.62
C ASN A 42 8.25 -0.33 6.01
N VAL A 43 8.34 0.57 5.06
CA VAL A 43 7.22 1.05 4.24
C VAL A 43 7.42 0.56 2.83
N ILE A 44 6.42 -0.10 2.26
CA ILE A 44 6.44 -0.68 0.92
C ILE A 44 5.20 -0.18 0.18
N TRP A 45 5.38 0.22 -1.07
CA TRP A 45 4.27 0.61 -1.95
C TRP A 45 4.62 0.34 -3.41
N LEU A 46 3.62 0.37 -4.27
CA LEU A 46 3.79 0.18 -5.71
C LEU A 46 3.48 1.48 -6.46
N VAL A 47 4.32 1.80 -7.42
CA VAL A 47 4.13 2.95 -8.33
C VAL A 47 4.25 2.50 -9.78
N LYS A 48 3.79 3.31 -10.72
CA LYS A 48 4.12 3.14 -12.13
C LYS A 48 5.61 3.39 -12.36
N ASP A 49 6.15 2.73 -13.36
CA ASP A 49 7.54 2.98 -13.79
C ASP A 49 7.77 4.49 -13.97
N ASN A 50 8.86 4.98 -13.39
CA ASN A 50 9.27 6.40 -13.43
C ASN A 50 8.31 7.40 -12.73
N ASP A 51 7.41 6.95 -11.88
CA ASP A 51 6.59 7.84 -11.06
C ASP A 51 7.48 8.61 -10.05
N PRO A 52 7.43 9.95 -10.01
CA PRO A 52 8.26 10.73 -9.11
C PRO A 52 7.72 10.82 -7.68
N THR A 53 6.89 9.91 -7.23
CA THR A 53 6.20 9.97 -5.93
C THR A 53 7.15 10.37 -4.80
N LEU A 54 6.84 11.49 -4.16
CA LEU A 54 7.57 11.99 -3.01
C LEU A 54 7.20 11.18 -1.77
N PHE A 55 8.23 10.71 -1.06
CA PHE A 55 8.09 10.05 0.25
C PHE A 55 8.47 11.02 1.37
N LEU A 56 7.53 11.26 2.29
CA LEU A 56 7.77 12.03 3.51
C LEU A 56 7.31 11.24 4.73
N TRP A 57 7.93 11.47 5.89
CA TRP A 57 7.57 10.80 7.13
C TRP A 57 7.88 11.66 8.35
N GLY A 58 7.22 11.38 9.47
CA GLY A 58 7.46 12.03 10.76
C GLY A 58 6.60 11.40 11.84
N LYS A 59 6.80 11.81 13.11
CA LYS A 59 5.86 11.46 14.17
C LYS A 59 4.48 12.04 13.88
N THR A 60 3.44 11.46 14.46
CA THR A 60 2.07 11.89 14.20
C THR A 60 1.83 13.36 14.57
N ASP A 61 2.58 13.91 15.50
CA ASP A 61 2.51 15.29 15.98
C ASP A 61 3.53 16.25 15.31
N ASP A 62 4.46 15.74 14.49
CA ASP A 62 5.45 16.57 13.80
C ASP A 62 4.78 17.50 12.79
N GLN A 63 5.20 18.77 12.79
CA GLN A 63 4.73 19.77 11.83
C GLN A 63 5.55 19.78 10.53
N SER A 64 6.75 19.19 10.53
CA SER A 64 7.70 19.21 9.42
C SER A 64 8.19 17.81 9.12
N PRO A 65 7.50 17.04 8.27
CA PRO A 65 7.94 15.71 7.89
C PRO A 65 9.25 15.76 7.11
N SER A 66 10.07 14.72 7.28
CA SER A 66 11.36 14.56 6.62
C SER A 66 11.23 13.74 5.35
N SER A 67 12.05 14.04 4.34
CA SER A 67 12.20 13.19 3.16
C SER A 67 13.29 12.14 3.38
N MET A 68 13.23 11.07 2.59
CA MET A 68 14.22 9.99 2.62
C MET A 68 14.38 9.38 1.22
N GLU A 69 15.57 8.83 0.95
CA GLU A 69 15.83 8.12 -0.29
C GLU A 69 15.00 6.85 -0.40
N VAL A 70 14.37 6.66 -1.55
CA VAL A 70 13.50 5.52 -1.84
C VAL A 70 14.27 4.48 -2.66
N LYS A 71 14.32 3.25 -2.18
CA LYS A 71 14.81 2.12 -2.98
C LYS A 71 13.70 1.66 -3.91
N ARG A 72 14.06 1.39 -5.18
CA ARG A 72 13.10 0.98 -6.21
C ARG A 72 13.57 -0.29 -6.90
N HIS A 73 12.63 -1.17 -7.17
CA HIS A 73 12.86 -2.42 -7.90
C HIS A 73 11.69 -2.67 -8.84
N SER A 74 11.93 -3.28 -10.00
CA SER A 74 10.84 -3.76 -10.84
C SER A 74 9.95 -4.75 -10.05
N PHE A 75 8.64 -4.55 -10.08
CA PHE A 75 7.70 -5.44 -9.41
C PHE A 75 7.63 -6.80 -10.11
N TYR A 76 7.35 -6.78 -11.40
CA TYR A 76 7.32 -7.95 -12.26
C TYR A 76 7.67 -7.54 -13.68
N LYS A 77 8.39 -8.38 -14.41
CA LYS A 77 8.83 -8.08 -15.78
C LYS A 77 7.62 -7.80 -16.68
N GLY A 78 7.54 -6.61 -17.22
CA GLY A 78 6.48 -6.17 -18.14
C GLY A 78 5.20 -5.66 -17.45
N SER A 79 5.16 -5.57 -16.11
CA SER A 79 4.02 -4.99 -15.40
C SER A 79 3.90 -3.47 -15.56
N GLY A 80 5.01 -2.79 -15.85
CA GLY A 80 5.08 -1.32 -15.82
C GLY A 80 4.96 -0.75 -14.40
N LEU A 81 5.31 -1.57 -13.39
CA LEU A 81 5.26 -1.21 -11.97
C LEU A 81 6.61 -1.42 -11.28
N GLU A 82 6.91 -0.56 -10.33
CA GLU A 82 8.04 -0.65 -9.41
C GLU A 82 7.56 -0.82 -7.97
N VAL A 83 8.27 -1.65 -7.22
CA VAL A 83 8.18 -1.70 -5.76
C VAL A 83 9.07 -0.62 -5.20
N CYS A 84 8.50 0.28 -4.43
CA CYS A 84 9.20 1.27 -3.65
C CYS A 84 9.31 0.81 -2.20
N GLN A 85 10.48 1.02 -1.60
CA GLN A 85 10.74 0.62 -0.22
C GLN A 85 11.59 1.64 0.50
N VAL A 86 11.21 1.92 1.75
CA VAL A 86 11.99 2.70 2.72
C VAL A 86 12.04 1.97 4.04
N GLN A 87 13.21 1.93 4.65
CA GLN A 87 13.38 1.44 6.02
C GLN A 87 13.61 2.63 6.95
N LEU A 88 12.65 2.93 7.79
CA LEU A 88 12.80 3.90 8.87
C LEU A 88 13.51 3.23 10.05
N THR A 89 14.50 3.89 10.60
CA THR A 89 15.33 3.40 11.73
C THR A 89 15.48 4.45 12.81
N GLY A 90 15.88 4.04 14.01
CA GLY A 90 16.06 4.97 15.14
C GLY A 90 14.74 5.57 15.63
N LEU A 91 13.63 4.89 15.37
CA LEU A 91 12.31 5.33 15.77
C LEU A 91 12.15 5.23 17.30
N THR A 92 11.28 6.06 17.85
CA THR A 92 10.86 5.99 19.25
C THR A 92 9.89 4.83 19.43
N PRO A 93 10.08 3.96 20.42
CA PRO A 93 9.12 2.89 20.74
C PRO A 93 7.73 3.41 21.10
N ASP A 94 6.70 2.58 20.89
CA ASP A 94 5.29 2.87 21.20
C ASP A 94 4.81 4.24 20.70
N THR A 95 5.22 4.59 19.48
CA THR A 95 5.02 5.92 18.92
C THR A 95 4.34 5.81 17.55
N GLY A 96 3.34 6.66 17.31
CA GLY A 96 2.68 6.80 16.03
C GLY A 96 3.52 7.62 15.05
N TYR A 97 3.58 7.15 13.81
CA TYR A 97 4.24 7.81 12.69
C TYR A 97 3.28 8.01 11.54
N ARG A 98 3.46 9.11 10.82
CA ARG A 98 2.78 9.41 9.57
C ARG A 98 3.75 9.21 8.41
N VAL A 99 3.23 8.68 7.34
CA VAL A 99 3.92 8.50 6.07
C VAL A 99 3.05 9.15 4.99
N PHE A 100 3.67 9.91 4.10
CA PHE A 100 3.00 10.55 2.99
C PHE A 100 3.55 10.01 1.67
N LEU A 101 2.68 9.54 0.81
CA LEU A 101 2.94 9.16 -0.56
C LEU A 101 2.19 10.13 -1.47
N GLY A 102 2.91 11.12 -2.01
CA GLY A 102 2.24 12.25 -2.66
C GLY A 102 1.34 13.02 -1.69
N ASP A 103 0.06 13.06 -1.95
CA ASP A 103 -0.98 13.73 -1.15
C ASP A 103 -1.70 12.80 -0.15
N LYS A 104 -1.43 11.51 -0.18
CA LYS A 104 -2.04 10.52 0.73
C LYS A 104 -1.24 10.39 2.03
N GLU A 105 -1.94 10.35 3.16
CA GLU A 105 -1.39 10.10 4.49
C GLU A 105 -1.74 8.69 4.96
N PHE A 106 -0.74 7.97 5.47
CA PHE A 106 -0.86 6.68 6.14
C PHE A 106 -0.26 6.76 7.51
N ARG A 107 -0.71 5.92 8.45
CA ARG A 107 -0.21 5.90 9.82
C ARG A 107 0.19 4.49 10.21
N ALA A 108 1.30 4.38 10.92
CA ALA A 108 1.71 3.13 11.56
C ALA A 108 2.32 3.43 12.93
N ARG A 109 2.38 2.42 13.79
CA ARG A 109 2.90 2.55 15.15
C ARG A 109 4.02 1.55 15.38
N THR A 110 5.10 2.01 16.02
CA THR A 110 6.15 1.12 16.53
C THR A 110 5.66 0.36 17.77
N LEU A 111 6.17 -0.85 17.97
CA LEU A 111 5.87 -1.61 19.17
C LEU A 111 6.63 -1.07 20.40
N PRO A 112 6.14 -1.31 21.63
CA PRO A 112 6.85 -0.94 22.85
C PRO A 112 8.10 -1.81 23.07
N VAL A 113 9.15 -1.25 23.70
CA VAL A 113 10.35 -2.01 24.11
C VAL A 113 10.09 -2.84 25.35
N LYS A 114 9.45 -2.21 26.35
CA LYS A 114 9.08 -2.94 27.57
C LYS A 114 7.86 -3.77 27.27
N ARG A 115 7.90 -5.02 27.72
CA ARG A 115 6.79 -5.94 27.56
C ARG A 115 5.52 -5.28 28.08
N PRO A 116 4.55 -4.93 27.22
CA PRO A 116 3.25 -4.49 27.71
C PRO A 116 2.55 -5.66 28.39
N ASP A 117 1.54 -5.40 29.18
CA ASP A 117 0.74 -6.45 29.80
C ASP A 117 0.12 -7.38 28.75
N ARG A 118 -0.06 -6.85 27.53
CA ARG A 118 -0.64 -7.60 26.43
C ARG A 118 -0.09 -7.12 25.07
N ILE A 119 0.37 -8.07 24.23
CA ILE A 119 0.53 -7.90 22.79
C ILE A 119 -0.50 -8.81 22.13
N SER A 120 -1.27 -8.27 21.21
CA SER A 120 -2.23 -9.01 20.42
C SER A 120 -1.79 -9.08 18.96
N PHE A 121 -1.96 -10.24 18.35
CA PHE A 121 -1.76 -10.43 16.91
C PHE A 121 -2.82 -11.37 16.34
N VAL A 122 -3.03 -11.27 15.05
CA VAL A 122 -3.87 -12.20 14.30
C VAL A 122 -2.97 -13.01 13.38
N THR A 123 -3.27 -14.28 13.21
CA THR A 123 -2.57 -15.16 12.27
C THR A 123 -3.54 -15.74 11.26
N GLY A 124 -3.07 -15.95 10.03
CA GLY A 124 -3.83 -16.56 8.95
C GLY A 124 -2.90 -16.89 7.78
N GLY A 125 -3.43 -17.62 6.83
CA GLY A 125 -2.81 -17.97 5.55
C GLY A 125 -3.91 -18.34 4.58
N ASP A 126 -3.60 -18.81 3.36
CA ASP A 126 -4.58 -19.19 2.35
C ASP A 126 -5.62 -18.09 2.08
N MET A 127 -5.16 -16.85 1.93
CA MET A 127 -6.03 -15.67 2.06
C MET A 127 -6.85 -15.38 0.81
N MET A 128 -6.33 -15.70 -0.38
CA MET A 128 -6.92 -15.27 -1.65
C MET A 128 -7.76 -16.38 -2.30
N HIS A 129 -8.58 -17.08 -1.51
CA HIS A 129 -9.57 -18.03 -2.06
C HIS A 129 -10.53 -17.31 -3.02
N SER A 130 -11.00 -16.14 -2.62
CA SER A 130 -11.66 -15.15 -3.50
C SER A 130 -11.42 -13.74 -2.96
N PRO A 131 -11.56 -12.68 -3.78
CA PRO A 131 -11.43 -11.30 -3.31
C PRO A 131 -12.36 -10.97 -2.13
N ASP A 132 -13.61 -11.37 -2.19
CA ASP A 132 -14.58 -11.12 -1.11
C ASP A 132 -14.20 -11.83 0.19
N PHE A 133 -13.68 -13.07 0.10
CA PHE A 133 -13.20 -13.82 1.26
C PHE A 133 -11.99 -13.12 1.89
N HIS A 134 -11.02 -12.71 1.07
CA HIS A 134 -9.86 -11.96 1.52
C HIS A 134 -10.26 -10.66 2.22
N LYS A 135 -11.06 -9.85 1.56
CA LYS A 135 -11.61 -8.60 2.11
C LYS A 135 -12.34 -8.80 3.44
N GLY A 136 -13.19 -9.82 3.52
CA GLY A 136 -13.91 -10.16 4.75
C GLY A 136 -12.98 -10.54 5.88
N GLY A 137 -11.95 -11.34 5.59
CA GLY A 137 -10.91 -11.76 6.54
C GLY A 137 -10.10 -10.58 7.07
N VAL A 138 -9.65 -9.69 6.18
CA VAL A 138 -8.88 -8.49 6.57
C VAL A 138 -9.70 -7.54 7.43
N LYS A 139 -10.97 -7.29 7.09
CA LYS A 139 -11.88 -6.49 7.92
C LYS A 139 -12.12 -7.10 9.29
N ALA A 140 -12.32 -8.42 9.36
CA ALA A 140 -12.49 -9.13 10.62
C ALA A 140 -11.23 -9.07 11.50
N MET A 141 -10.05 -9.14 10.88
CA MET A 141 -8.77 -8.91 11.54
C MET A 141 -8.69 -7.48 12.09
N ALA A 142 -8.94 -6.47 11.26
CA ALA A 142 -8.84 -5.06 11.63
C ALA A 142 -9.77 -4.69 12.80
N SER A 143 -10.98 -5.25 12.84
CA SER A 143 -11.93 -5.03 13.94
C SER A 143 -11.45 -5.53 15.31
N ARG A 144 -10.40 -6.36 15.35
CA ARG A 144 -9.75 -6.82 16.59
C ARG A 144 -8.64 -5.89 17.07
N ALA A 145 -8.30 -4.87 16.27
CA ALA A 145 -7.22 -3.92 16.54
C ALA A 145 -5.91 -4.61 17.01
N PRO A 146 -5.38 -5.61 16.27
CA PRO A 146 -4.15 -6.28 16.66
C PRO A 146 -2.97 -5.34 16.51
N ASN A 147 -1.89 -5.60 17.24
CA ASN A 147 -0.64 -4.86 17.06
C ASN A 147 0.03 -5.19 15.71
N PHE A 148 -0.19 -6.41 15.19
CA PHE A 148 0.28 -6.85 13.88
C PHE A 148 -0.45 -8.12 13.41
N ALA A 149 -0.25 -8.47 12.13
CA ALA A 149 -0.67 -9.74 11.55
C ALA A 149 0.54 -10.64 11.30
N LEU A 150 0.41 -11.94 11.55
CA LEU A 150 1.37 -12.97 11.20
C LEU A 150 0.77 -13.85 10.11
N LEU A 151 1.25 -13.70 8.87
CA LEU A 151 0.66 -14.33 7.69
C LEU A 151 1.47 -15.56 7.29
N GLY A 152 0.81 -16.70 7.17
CA GLY A 152 1.43 -18.02 6.99
C GLY A 152 1.74 -18.40 5.55
N GLY A 153 1.65 -17.47 4.58
CA GLY A 153 1.85 -17.76 3.16
C GLY A 153 0.55 -18.10 2.44
N ASP A 154 0.68 -18.43 1.16
CA ASP A 154 -0.43 -18.63 0.23
C ASP A 154 -1.36 -17.40 0.22
N LEU A 155 -0.74 -16.23 0.06
CA LEU A 155 -1.43 -14.95 0.21
C LEU A 155 -2.24 -14.62 -1.04
N ALA A 156 -1.56 -14.51 -2.19
CA ALA A 156 -2.15 -14.08 -3.44
C ALA A 156 -2.53 -15.23 -4.38
N TYR A 157 -1.99 -16.44 -4.17
CA TYR A 157 -2.15 -17.58 -5.10
C TYR A 157 -1.74 -17.22 -6.52
N ALA A 158 -0.65 -16.46 -6.65
CA ALA A 158 -0.13 -16.00 -7.94
C ALA A 158 0.54 -17.11 -8.75
N ASN A 159 1.01 -18.18 -8.10
CA ASN A 159 1.68 -19.34 -8.70
C ASN A 159 2.88 -18.96 -9.59
N GLY A 160 3.58 -17.86 -9.25
CA GLY A 160 4.68 -17.33 -10.04
C GLY A 160 4.31 -16.80 -11.43
N GLN A 161 3.02 -16.63 -11.75
CA GLN A 161 2.54 -16.29 -13.09
C GLN A 161 1.56 -15.12 -13.12
N SER A 162 0.64 -15.06 -12.17
CA SER A 162 -0.46 -14.08 -12.12
C SER A 162 -0.14 -12.94 -11.16
N TRP A 163 0.79 -12.08 -11.57
CA TRP A 163 1.20 -10.94 -10.75
C TRP A 163 0.05 -9.98 -10.41
N GLU A 164 -1.00 -9.95 -11.22
CA GLU A 164 -2.21 -9.16 -10.99
C GLU A 164 -2.92 -9.56 -9.70
N ARG A 165 -2.84 -10.83 -9.31
CA ARG A 165 -3.40 -11.30 -8.03
C ARG A 165 -2.70 -10.69 -6.82
N TRP A 166 -1.41 -10.36 -6.96
CA TRP A 166 -0.70 -9.62 -5.93
C TRP A 166 -1.20 -8.19 -5.80
N LEU A 167 -1.60 -7.53 -6.91
CA LEU A 167 -2.19 -6.20 -6.84
C LEU A 167 -3.51 -6.24 -6.08
N ASP A 168 -4.38 -7.17 -6.41
CA ASP A 168 -5.66 -7.37 -5.71
C ASP A 168 -5.45 -7.62 -4.21
N TRP A 169 -4.45 -8.47 -3.87
CA TRP A 169 -4.13 -8.76 -2.48
C TRP A 169 -3.61 -7.53 -1.73
N ILE A 170 -2.67 -6.81 -2.33
CA ILE A 170 -2.05 -5.60 -1.75
C ILE A 170 -3.11 -4.52 -1.52
N GLU A 171 -3.94 -4.24 -2.54
CA GLU A 171 -4.98 -3.23 -2.49
C GLU A 171 -5.99 -3.54 -1.38
N GLU A 172 -6.54 -4.75 -1.35
CA GLU A 172 -7.52 -5.16 -0.33
C GLU A 172 -6.91 -5.18 1.09
N TYR A 173 -5.63 -5.60 1.24
CA TYR A 173 -4.97 -5.56 2.54
C TYR A 173 -4.75 -4.12 3.01
N ALA A 174 -4.17 -3.28 2.18
CA ALA A 174 -3.85 -1.90 2.53
C ALA A 174 -5.11 -1.07 2.83
N ASP A 175 -6.18 -1.24 2.06
CA ASP A 175 -7.45 -0.53 2.25
C ASP A 175 -8.17 -0.91 3.55
N HIS A 176 -8.01 -2.15 4.00
CA HIS A 176 -8.85 -2.69 5.06
C HIS A 176 -8.12 -3.11 6.34
N ALA A 177 -6.77 -3.29 6.28
CA ALA A 177 -5.95 -3.57 7.46
C ALA A 177 -5.65 -2.28 8.25
N VAL A 178 -6.69 -1.54 8.57
CA VAL A 178 -6.62 -0.26 9.29
C VAL A 178 -7.53 -0.35 10.52
N SER A 179 -6.97 -0.04 11.69
CA SER A 179 -7.69 -0.01 12.96
C SER A 179 -8.63 1.20 13.06
N GLU A 180 -9.56 1.19 14.00
CA GLU A 180 -10.54 2.28 14.20
C GLU A 180 -9.88 3.65 14.48
N ASP A 181 -8.68 3.66 15.08
CA ASP A 181 -7.90 4.88 15.32
C ASP A 181 -7.07 5.33 14.11
N GLY A 182 -7.23 4.65 12.95
CA GLY A 182 -6.64 5.04 11.68
C GLY A 182 -5.18 4.60 11.49
N TYR A 183 -4.68 3.65 12.28
CA TYR A 183 -3.36 3.07 12.09
C TYR A 183 -3.43 1.81 11.24
N SER A 184 -2.60 1.76 10.20
CA SER A 184 -2.39 0.54 9.42
C SER A 184 -1.81 -0.56 10.30
N ILE A 185 -2.29 -1.78 10.11
CA ILE A 185 -1.83 -2.97 10.84
C ILE A 185 -0.64 -3.55 10.10
N PRO A 186 0.57 -3.49 10.67
CA PRO A 186 1.75 -4.08 10.06
C PRO A 186 1.64 -5.60 10.00
N PHE A 187 2.37 -6.22 9.08
CA PHE A 187 2.39 -7.67 8.99
C PHE A 187 3.80 -8.25 8.88
N VAL A 188 3.92 -9.51 9.27
CA VAL A 188 5.08 -10.36 9.03
C VAL A 188 4.59 -11.57 8.24
N VAL A 189 5.31 -11.95 7.19
CA VAL A 189 4.88 -12.99 6.25
C VAL A 189 5.88 -14.13 6.17
N ALA A 190 5.37 -15.36 6.09
CA ALA A 190 6.08 -16.51 5.56
C ALA A 190 5.67 -16.73 4.09
N ILE A 191 6.56 -17.32 3.31
CA ILE A 191 6.29 -17.69 1.91
C ILE A 191 5.56 -19.03 1.90
N GLY A 192 4.47 -19.13 1.15
CA GLY A 192 3.77 -20.38 0.87
C GLY A 192 4.24 -21.03 -0.44
N ASN A 193 3.54 -22.08 -0.85
CA ASN A 193 3.86 -22.79 -2.09
C ASN A 193 3.10 -22.23 -3.32
N HIS A 194 2.17 -21.32 -3.12
CA HIS A 194 1.39 -20.67 -4.18
C HIS A 194 1.80 -19.20 -4.45
N GLU A 195 2.92 -18.71 -3.92
CA GLU A 195 3.47 -17.38 -4.22
C GLU A 195 4.11 -17.22 -5.61
#